data_b8b7d4a7ad26f9d9315fbac7b4d69fbf
#
_entry.id   b8b7d4a7ad26f9d9315fbac7b4d69fbf
#
_cell.length_a   1.000
_cell.length_b   1.000
_cell.length_c   1.000
_cell.angle_alpha   90.00
_cell.angle_beta   90.00
_cell.angle_gamma   90.00
#
_symmetry.space_group_name_H-M   'P 1'
#
loop_
_entity.id
_entity.type
_entity.pdbx_description
1 polymer ?
#
loop_
_entity_poly.entity_id
_entity_poly.type
_entity_poly.pdbx_seq_one_letter_code
_entity_poly.pdbx_strand_id
1 'polypeptide(L)'
;MKVLIVDDNTKIMAIAEVHLKKEGLEVLCVEDGKSALKSARQEKPDLILLDVDMPDMSGFEVCQVLKDDAELVMIPVVFLTAADDNKSRVRGLDLGAVDYVTKPFDSFELRARVRAALRTKQLQDQLATMNLELEERVDQRTEEIKQLLEQKDAFVNQLSHDLKTPLTPLVALLPMVAERTEDVESKKMLDLIMNNVDYMRNLTERTLQLAQLNSPEVSLRVEKVDLASEIRNTIESLSSVFKENGIEIVNNTTTPLDIEADRMLIKELIHNLVSNTIKYTNGDGVVTFESFLKDDNVEISIKDTGIGMTIEQQKRIFEEFYKADDSRTDRSSTGLGLTICKRIVENHGGSIRAESQGSGHGTSVHFTLPIRQSEK
;
A
#
# COMPACT_ATOMS: atom_id res chain seq x y z
N MET A 1 13.71 -40.90 5.58
CA MET A 1 14.81 -40.05 5.13
C MET A 1 15.98 -40.94 4.72
N LYS A 2 16.69 -40.56 3.65
CA LYS A 2 17.74 -41.32 3.00
C LYS A 2 19.08 -40.64 3.24
N VAL A 3 20.09 -41.41 3.74
CA VAL A 3 21.44 -40.93 4.00
C VAL A 3 22.41 -41.68 3.10
N LEU A 4 23.26 -40.96 2.37
CA LEU A 4 24.34 -41.51 1.58
C LEU A 4 25.63 -41.45 2.41
N ILE A 5 26.27 -42.59 2.61
CA ILE A 5 27.59 -42.68 3.25
C ILE A 5 28.64 -42.93 2.18
N VAL A 6 29.67 -42.11 2.18
CA VAL A 6 30.78 -42.17 1.24
C VAL A 6 32.06 -42.31 2.02
N ASP A 7 32.73 -43.47 1.96
CA ASP A 7 33.99 -43.77 2.68
C ASP A 7 34.65 -44.97 1.98
N ASP A 8 35.95 -44.92 1.73
CA ASP A 8 36.70 -46.04 1.14
C ASP A 8 36.92 -47.20 2.12
N ASN A 9 36.70 -46.95 3.43
CA ASN A 9 36.81 -47.95 4.47
C ASN A 9 35.49 -48.63 4.76
N THR A 10 35.30 -49.84 4.22
CA THR A 10 34.07 -50.65 4.38
C THR A 10 33.70 -50.95 5.83
N LYS A 11 34.67 -50.99 6.76
CA LYS A 11 34.40 -51.21 8.20
C LYS A 11 33.76 -49.98 8.84
N ILE A 12 34.25 -48.81 8.48
CA ILE A 12 33.69 -47.54 8.99
C ILE A 12 32.26 -47.35 8.44
N MET A 13 32.05 -47.60 7.16
CA MET A 13 30.71 -47.58 6.55
C MET A 13 29.74 -48.53 7.25
N ALA A 14 30.16 -49.80 7.48
CA ALA A 14 29.30 -50.79 8.13
C ALA A 14 28.90 -50.37 9.56
N ILE A 15 29.81 -49.75 10.32
CA ILE A 15 29.51 -49.22 11.65
C ILE A 15 28.51 -48.06 11.58
N ALA A 16 28.74 -47.11 10.70
CA ALA A 16 27.84 -45.95 10.51
C ALA A 16 26.44 -46.41 10.03
N GLU A 17 26.40 -47.31 9.06
CA GLU A 17 25.16 -47.89 8.54
C GLU A 17 24.30 -48.53 9.63
N VAL A 18 24.88 -49.39 10.47
CA VAL A 18 24.20 -50.06 11.59
C VAL A 18 23.60 -49.02 12.56
N HIS A 19 24.37 -47.97 12.88
CA HIS A 19 23.89 -46.95 13.80
C HIS A 19 22.78 -46.08 13.22
N LEU A 20 22.82 -45.73 11.94
CA LEU A 20 21.82 -44.89 11.30
C LEU A 20 20.54 -45.70 10.95
N LYS A 21 20.66 -46.98 10.56
CA LYS A 21 19.51 -47.86 10.40
C LYS A 21 18.71 -48.06 11.68
N LYS A 22 19.36 -48.07 12.86
CA LYS A 22 18.67 -48.11 14.16
C LYS A 22 17.81 -46.83 14.44
N GLU A 23 18.13 -45.71 13.81
CA GLU A 23 17.33 -44.47 13.86
C GLU A 23 16.19 -44.45 12.83
N GLY A 24 15.98 -45.55 12.10
CA GLY A 24 14.94 -45.64 11.08
C GLY A 24 15.28 -44.93 9.75
N LEU A 25 16.57 -44.67 9.51
CA LEU A 25 17.04 -44.04 8.28
C LEU A 25 17.34 -45.09 7.21
N GLU A 26 17.00 -44.77 5.96
CA GLU A 26 17.45 -45.52 4.79
C GLU A 26 18.90 -45.13 4.50
N VAL A 27 19.79 -46.10 4.35
CA VAL A 27 21.21 -45.84 4.19
C VAL A 27 21.70 -46.47 2.91
N LEU A 28 22.37 -45.65 2.11
CA LEU A 28 23.11 -46.06 0.91
C LEU A 28 24.61 -45.88 1.19
N CYS A 29 25.43 -46.84 0.74
CA CYS A 29 26.87 -46.81 0.92
C CYS A 29 27.58 -46.88 -0.43
N VAL A 30 28.59 -46.01 -0.63
CA VAL A 30 29.46 -46.01 -1.80
C VAL A 30 30.90 -45.78 -1.38
N GLU A 31 31.86 -46.31 -2.14
CA GLU A 31 33.27 -46.41 -1.72
C GLU A 31 34.16 -45.33 -2.36
N ASP A 32 33.64 -44.54 -3.31
CA ASP A 32 34.41 -43.56 -4.07
C ASP A 32 33.63 -42.30 -4.42
N GLY A 33 34.32 -41.19 -4.73
CA GLY A 33 33.73 -39.90 -5.02
C GLY A 33 32.89 -39.86 -6.29
N LYS A 34 33.24 -40.61 -7.33
CA LYS A 34 32.47 -40.64 -8.59
C LYS A 34 31.15 -41.35 -8.40
N SER A 35 31.19 -42.48 -7.67
CA SER A 35 29.96 -43.19 -7.27
C SER A 35 29.07 -42.34 -6.37
N ALA A 36 29.65 -41.52 -5.49
CA ALA A 36 28.95 -40.59 -4.63
C ALA A 36 28.16 -39.56 -5.45
N LEU A 37 28.81 -38.90 -6.40
CA LEU A 37 28.13 -37.91 -7.28
C LEU A 37 27.02 -38.55 -8.14
N LYS A 38 27.25 -39.77 -8.66
CA LYS A 38 26.24 -40.51 -9.40
C LYS A 38 25.07 -40.86 -8.52
N SER A 39 25.31 -41.39 -7.32
CA SER A 39 24.25 -41.75 -6.37
C SER A 39 23.49 -40.52 -5.86
N ALA A 40 24.15 -39.40 -5.61
CA ALA A 40 23.51 -38.15 -5.20
C ALA A 40 22.48 -37.67 -6.23
N ARG A 41 22.81 -37.75 -7.54
CA ARG A 41 21.90 -37.37 -8.62
C ARG A 41 20.73 -38.34 -8.79
N GLN A 42 20.97 -39.63 -8.68
CA GLN A 42 19.95 -40.68 -8.92
C GLN A 42 18.99 -40.83 -7.73
N GLU A 43 19.55 -40.85 -6.53
CA GLU A 43 18.82 -41.19 -5.31
C GLU A 43 18.35 -39.99 -4.52
N LYS A 44 18.90 -38.79 -4.79
CA LYS A 44 18.60 -37.51 -4.13
C LYS A 44 18.51 -37.67 -2.60
N PRO A 45 19.60 -38.03 -1.92
CA PRO A 45 19.59 -38.31 -0.48
C PRO A 45 19.29 -37.02 0.32
N ASP A 46 18.71 -37.18 1.51
CA ASP A 46 18.43 -36.09 2.43
C ASP A 46 19.68 -35.59 3.15
N LEU A 47 20.76 -36.38 3.18
CA LEU A 47 22.06 -36.07 3.78
C LEU A 47 23.16 -36.92 3.15
N ILE A 48 24.36 -36.34 3.04
CA ILE A 48 25.56 -37.06 2.66
C ILE A 48 26.57 -37.03 3.82
N LEU A 49 26.98 -38.21 4.30
CA LEU A 49 28.16 -38.37 5.14
C LEU A 49 29.35 -38.66 4.21
N LEU A 50 30.38 -37.82 4.25
CA LEU A 50 31.41 -37.79 3.22
C LEU A 50 32.79 -37.85 3.87
N ASP A 51 33.54 -38.91 3.60
CA ASP A 51 34.94 -38.98 4.00
C ASP A 51 35.79 -37.94 3.25
N VAL A 52 36.72 -37.33 3.95
CA VAL A 52 37.63 -36.34 3.37
C VAL A 52 38.74 -37.05 2.55
N ASP A 53 39.30 -38.15 3.09
CA ASP A 53 40.51 -38.80 2.58
C ASP A 53 40.14 -40.04 1.76
N MET A 54 39.84 -39.86 0.47
CA MET A 54 39.55 -40.93 -0.49
C MET A 54 40.59 -40.94 -1.61
N PRO A 55 40.95 -42.15 -2.16
CA PRO A 55 42.10 -42.29 -3.04
C PRO A 55 41.95 -41.70 -4.45
N ASP A 56 40.75 -41.59 -5.00
CA ASP A 56 40.50 -41.13 -6.37
C ASP A 56 40.05 -39.69 -6.48
N MET A 57 39.18 -39.24 -5.58
CA MET A 57 38.65 -37.88 -5.48
C MET A 57 38.43 -37.57 -4.01
N SER A 58 39.02 -36.48 -3.53
CA SER A 58 38.87 -36.08 -2.12
C SER A 58 37.44 -35.69 -1.82
N GLY A 59 36.98 -35.85 -0.58
CA GLY A 59 35.65 -35.42 -0.16
C GLY A 59 35.41 -33.92 -0.38
N PHE A 60 36.45 -33.09 -0.32
CA PHE A 60 36.32 -31.65 -0.63
C PHE A 60 35.99 -31.41 -2.10
N GLU A 61 36.56 -32.13 -3.03
CA GLU A 61 36.24 -32.02 -4.47
C GLU A 61 34.84 -32.53 -4.74
N VAL A 62 34.38 -33.61 -4.11
CA VAL A 62 32.99 -34.08 -4.17
C VAL A 62 32.06 -33.02 -3.64
N CYS A 63 32.34 -32.45 -2.46
CA CYS A 63 31.50 -31.39 -1.86
C CYS A 63 31.42 -30.17 -2.77
N GLN A 64 32.52 -29.71 -3.37
CA GLN A 64 32.54 -28.59 -4.30
C GLN A 64 31.59 -28.84 -5.48
N VAL A 65 31.69 -30.02 -6.12
CA VAL A 65 30.83 -30.41 -7.24
C VAL A 65 29.34 -30.44 -6.83
N LEU A 66 29.04 -30.95 -5.62
CA LEU A 66 27.68 -30.96 -5.09
C LEU A 66 27.16 -29.55 -4.86
N LYS A 67 27.98 -28.61 -4.38
CA LYS A 67 27.58 -27.23 -4.09
C LYS A 67 27.52 -26.36 -5.34
N ASP A 68 28.24 -26.72 -6.40
CA ASP A 68 28.17 -26.04 -7.71
C ASP A 68 26.99 -26.53 -8.58
N ASP A 69 26.32 -27.63 -8.23
CA ASP A 69 25.19 -28.20 -8.93
C ASP A 69 23.86 -27.70 -8.34
N ALA A 70 23.05 -26.97 -9.14
CA ALA A 70 21.80 -26.37 -8.71
C ALA A 70 20.77 -27.35 -8.14
N GLU A 71 20.79 -28.62 -8.57
CA GLU A 71 19.87 -29.65 -8.05
C GLU A 71 20.37 -30.30 -6.74
N LEU A 72 21.69 -30.27 -6.51
CA LEU A 72 22.35 -30.97 -5.39
C LEU A 72 22.78 -30.02 -4.28
N VAL A 73 22.89 -28.72 -4.53
CA VAL A 73 23.39 -27.69 -3.59
C VAL A 73 22.68 -27.73 -2.24
N MET A 74 21.41 -28.06 -2.24
CA MET A 74 20.56 -28.08 -1.03
C MET A 74 20.72 -29.38 -0.20
N ILE A 75 21.49 -30.37 -0.67
CA ILE A 75 21.77 -31.58 0.10
C ILE A 75 22.81 -31.23 1.14
N PRO A 76 22.54 -31.40 2.44
CA PRO A 76 23.52 -31.16 3.49
C PRO A 76 24.62 -32.22 3.43
N VAL A 77 25.88 -31.75 3.58
CA VAL A 77 27.07 -32.60 3.64
C VAL A 77 27.62 -32.50 5.05
N VAL A 78 27.90 -33.65 5.67
CA VAL A 78 28.63 -33.79 6.95
C VAL A 78 29.89 -34.54 6.66
N PHE A 79 31.06 -33.93 6.94
CA PHE A 79 32.33 -34.56 6.70
C PHE A 79 32.72 -35.59 7.80
N LEU A 80 33.33 -36.67 7.39
CA LEU A 80 34.04 -37.61 8.27
C LEU A 80 35.54 -37.27 8.20
N THR A 81 36.16 -36.84 9.31
CA THR A 81 37.55 -36.33 9.33
C THR A 81 38.41 -37.05 10.37
N ALA A 82 39.73 -37.06 10.20
CA ALA A 82 40.68 -37.55 11.25
C ALA A 82 40.69 -36.59 12.46
N ALA A 83 41.03 -37.12 13.65
CA ALA A 83 40.92 -36.38 14.92
C ALA A 83 41.76 -35.09 14.99
N ASP A 84 42.92 -35.06 14.35
CA ASP A 84 43.93 -34.00 14.49
C ASP A 84 43.88 -32.94 13.35
N ASP A 85 42.92 -33.01 12.45
CA ASP A 85 42.85 -32.14 11.26
C ASP A 85 41.91 -30.92 11.40
N ASN A 86 42.35 -29.94 12.19
CA ASN A 86 41.62 -28.68 12.34
C ASN A 86 41.53 -27.85 11.03
N LYS A 87 42.50 -27.98 10.13
CA LYS A 87 42.50 -27.25 8.86
C LYS A 87 41.44 -27.79 7.91
N SER A 88 41.30 -29.11 7.82
CA SER A 88 40.25 -29.75 7.02
C SER A 88 38.82 -29.42 7.51
N ARG A 89 38.63 -29.24 8.83
CA ARG A 89 37.35 -28.85 9.41
C ARG A 89 36.93 -27.44 8.95
N VAL A 90 37.82 -26.45 9.05
CA VAL A 90 37.57 -25.08 8.62
C VAL A 90 37.28 -25.06 7.11
N ARG A 91 38.14 -25.71 6.31
CA ARG A 91 37.96 -25.80 4.85
C ARG A 91 36.62 -26.43 4.45
N GLY A 92 36.21 -27.49 5.15
CA GLY A 92 34.93 -28.15 4.87
C GLY A 92 33.71 -27.23 5.10
N LEU A 93 33.71 -26.47 6.19
CA LEU A 93 32.66 -25.52 6.49
C LEU A 93 32.64 -24.35 5.48
N ASP A 94 33.81 -23.85 5.08
CA ASP A 94 33.95 -22.80 4.07
C ASP A 94 33.42 -23.25 2.69
N LEU A 95 33.50 -24.55 2.36
CA LEU A 95 32.93 -25.16 1.17
C LEU A 95 31.42 -25.40 1.25
N GLY A 96 30.77 -25.02 2.35
CA GLY A 96 29.32 -25.13 2.52
C GLY A 96 28.86 -26.47 3.10
N ALA A 97 29.73 -27.26 3.75
CA ALA A 97 29.29 -28.38 4.57
C ALA A 97 28.55 -27.86 5.83
N VAL A 98 27.58 -28.63 6.31
CA VAL A 98 26.78 -28.27 7.47
C VAL A 98 27.50 -28.58 8.79
N ASP A 99 28.29 -29.67 8.83
CA ASP A 99 28.98 -30.11 10.03
C ASP A 99 30.10 -31.11 9.67
N TYR A 100 30.80 -31.61 10.71
CA TYR A 100 31.80 -32.68 10.61
C TYR A 100 31.71 -33.64 11.78
N VAL A 101 32.20 -34.86 11.61
CA VAL A 101 32.31 -35.92 12.62
C VAL A 101 33.74 -36.47 12.58
N THR A 102 34.39 -36.59 13.74
CA THR A 102 35.78 -37.09 13.82
C THR A 102 35.88 -38.60 13.90
N LYS A 103 36.78 -39.17 13.13
CA LYS A 103 37.13 -40.62 13.19
C LYS A 103 38.22 -40.88 14.26
N PRO A 104 38.12 -41.92 15.09
CA PRO A 104 36.98 -42.84 15.26
C PRO A 104 35.81 -42.11 15.96
N PHE A 105 34.60 -42.22 15.42
CA PHE A 105 33.44 -41.53 15.97
C PHE A 105 32.70 -42.37 17.01
N ASP A 106 32.16 -41.69 18.01
CA ASP A 106 31.18 -42.24 18.91
C ASP A 106 29.81 -42.31 18.20
N SER A 107 29.11 -43.40 18.44
CA SER A 107 27.77 -43.63 17.89
C SER A 107 26.76 -42.56 18.32
N PHE A 108 26.88 -41.98 19.51
CA PHE A 108 26.02 -40.91 19.99
C PHE A 108 26.32 -39.59 19.24
N GLU A 109 27.58 -39.25 19.02
CA GLU A 109 27.98 -38.06 18.29
C GLU A 109 27.50 -38.13 16.84
N LEU A 110 27.76 -39.22 16.13
CA LEU A 110 27.33 -39.42 14.75
C LEU A 110 25.80 -39.21 14.60
N ARG A 111 25.01 -39.90 15.45
CA ARG A 111 23.56 -39.81 15.42
C ARG A 111 23.05 -38.41 15.74
N ALA A 112 23.66 -37.71 16.72
CA ALA A 112 23.25 -36.35 17.10
C ALA A 112 23.47 -35.37 15.95
N ARG A 113 24.61 -35.39 15.27
CA ARG A 113 24.94 -34.51 14.15
C ARG A 113 24.10 -34.81 12.91
N VAL A 114 23.92 -36.10 12.58
CA VAL A 114 23.03 -36.51 11.47
C VAL A 114 21.58 -36.03 11.71
N ARG A 115 21.05 -36.21 12.93
CA ARG A 115 19.70 -35.72 13.28
C ARG A 115 19.61 -34.20 13.16
N ALA A 116 20.62 -33.47 13.62
CA ALA A 116 20.64 -32.02 13.53
C ALA A 116 20.60 -31.53 12.06
N ALA A 117 21.47 -32.12 11.23
CA ALA A 117 21.53 -31.79 9.80
C ALA A 117 20.24 -32.14 9.06
N LEU A 118 19.67 -33.32 9.31
CA LEU A 118 18.37 -33.73 8.72
C LEU A 118 17.20 -32.84 9.16
N ARG A 119 17.18 -32.42 10.44
CA ARG A 119 16.17 -31.49 10.94
C ARG A 119 16.25 -30.14 10.25
N THR A 120 17.45 -29.60 10.05
CA THR A 120 17.67 -28.35 9.33
C THR A 120 17.17 -28.46 7.88
N LYS A 121 17.51 -29.56 7.20
CA LYS A 121 17.01 -29.85 5.84
C LYS A 121 15.49 -29.90 5.78
N GLN A 122 14.84 -30.62 6.70
CA GLN A 122 13.38 -30.65 6.78
C GLN A 122 12.74 -29.26 6.92
N LEU A 123 13.29 -28.43 7.82
CA LEU A 123 12.78 -27.08 8.01
C LEU A 123 12.99 -26.20 6.77
N GLN A 124 14.10 -26.35 6.07
CA GLN A 124 14.34 -25.64 4.81
C GLN A 124 13.36 -26.06 3.72
N ASP A 125 13.09 -27.36 3.57
CA ASP A 125 12.14 -27.88 2.59
C ASP A 125 10.71 -27.45 2.90
N GLN A 126 10.32 -27.46 4.18
CA GLN A 126 9.02 -26.94 4.62
C GLN A 126 8.87 -25.44 4.34
N LEU A 127 9.91 -24.67 4.59
CA LEU A 127 9.91 -23.22 4.33
C LEU A 127 9.81 -22.94 2.83
N ALA A 128 10.53 -23.68 1.99
CA ALA A 128 10.46 -23.54 0.54
C ALA A 128 9.04 -23.85 0.01
N THR A 129 8.43 -24.94 0.48
CA THR A 129 7.05 -25.30 0.11
C THR A 129 6.05 -24.24 0.57
N MET A 130 6.18 -23.75 1.81
CA MET A 130 5.29 -22.72 2.36
C MET A 130 5.43 -21.39 1.61
N ASN A 131 6.64 -21.02 1.17
CA ASN A 131 6.85 -19.82 0.36
C ASN A 131 6.12 -19.91 -0.99
N LEU A 132 6.23 -21.05 -1.68
CA LEU A 132 5.49 -21.27 -2.95
C LEU A 132 3.97 -21.18 -2.76
N GLU A 133 3.44 -21.81 -1.71
CA GLU A 133 2.00 -21.73 -1.39
C GLU A 133 1.56 -20.29 -1.04
N LEU A 134 2.42 -19.52 -0.37
CA LEU A 134 2.14 -18.11 -0.06
C LEU A 134 2.16 -17.24 -1.31
N GLU A 135 3.12 -17.44 -2.21
CA GLU A 135 3.19 -16.72 -3.50
C GLU A 135 1.92 -16.97 -4.32
N GLU A 136 1.52 -18.22 -4.50
CA GLU A 136 0.28 -18.57 -5.21
C GLU A 136 -0.96 -17.93 -4.56
N ARG A 137 -1.02 -17.90 -3.23
CA ARG A 137 -2.15 -17.31 -2.50
C ARG A 137 -2.17 -15.79 -2.62
N VAL A 138 -1.00 -15.14 -2.62
CA VAL A 138 -0.87 -13.70 -2.85
C VAL A 138 -1.38 -13.35 -4.25
N ASP A 139 -0.96 -14.09 -5.27
CA ASP A 139 -1.39 -13.85 -6.65
C ASP A 139 -2.91 -14.02 -6.81
N GLN A 140 -3.47 -15.10 -6.25
CA GLN A 140 -4.92 -15.32 -6.27
C GLN A 140 -5.69 -14.20 -5.58
N ARG A 141 -5.23 -13.75 -4.39
CA ARG A 141 -5.89 -12.66 -3.66
C ARG A 141 -5.77 -11.32 -4.36
N THR A 142 -4.64 -11.07 -5.01
CA THR A 142 -4.43 -9.85 -5.78
C THR A 142 -5.41 -9.77 -6.96
N GLU A 143 -5.58 -10.87 -7.68
CA GLU A 143 -6.55 -10.92 -8.79
C GLU A 143 -8.00 -10.81 -8.32
N GLU A 144 -8.37 -11.47 -7.21
CA GLU A 144 -9.71 -11.33 -6.60
C GLU A 144 -10.01 -9.87 -6.19
N ILE A 145 -9.04 -9.20 -5.54
CA ILE A 145 -9.17 -7.80 -5.15
C ILE A 145 -9.34 -6.90 -6.38
N LYS A 146 -8.58 -7.14 -7.45
CA LYS A 146 -8.69 -6.38 -8.69
C LYS A 146 -10.10 -6.50 -9.30
N GLN A 147 -10.62 -7.71 -9.40
CA GLN A 147 -11.98 -7.97 -9.92
C GLN A 147 -13.06 -7.28 -9.05
N LEU A 148 -12.91 -7.31 -7.72
CA LEU A 148 -13.85 -6.63 -6.82
C LEU A 148 -13.80 -5.11 -6.97
N LEU A 149 -12.63 -4.53 -7.20
CA LEU A 149 -12.47 -3.10 -7.46
C LEU A 149 -13.13 -2.70 -8.79
N GLU A 150 -12.92 -3.45 -9.86
CA GLU A 150 -13.57 -3.23 -11.16
C GLU A 150 -15.10 -3.32 -11.05
N GLN A 151 -15.63 -4.33 -10.34
CA GLN A 151 -17.07 -4.46 -10.10
C GLN A 151 -17.63 -3.30 -9.30
N LYS A 152 -16.93 -2.86 -8.25
CA LYS A 152 -17.30 -1.70 -7.45
C LYS A 152 -17.38 -0.44 -8.30
N ASP A 153 -16.38 -0.19 -9.16
CA ASP A 153 -16.34 1.02 -10.00
C ASP A 153 -17.43 1.00 -11.08
N ALA A 154 -17.67 -0.16 -11.70
CA ALA A 154 -18.79 -0.34 -12.62
C ALA A 154 -20.16 -0.11 -11.93
N PHE A 155 -20.34 -0.62 -10.72
CA PHE A 155 -21.57 -0.43 -9.93
C PHE A 155 -21.79 1.05 -9.58
N VAL A 156 -20.76 1.77 -9.15
CA VAL A 156 -20.85 3.20 -8.83
C VAL A 156 -21.23 4.02 -10.07
N ASN A 157 -20.61 3.73 -11.21
CA ASN A 157 -20.93 4.39 -12.48
C ASN A 157 -22.38 4.12 -12.91
N GLN A 158 -22.86 2.89 -12.79
CA GLN A 158 -24.23 2.51 -13.08
C GLN A 158 -25.22 3.23 -12.16
N LEU A 159 -25.00 3.20 -10.84
CA LEU A 159 -25.84 3.90 -9.87
C LEU A 159 -25.93 5.40 -10.18
N SER A 160 -24.82 6.00 -10.56
CA SER A 160 -24.78 7.42 -10.90
C SER A 160 -25.67 7.76 -12.10
N HIS A 161 -25.58 6.94 -13.15
CA HIS A 161 -26.45 7.08 -14.33
C HIS A 161 -27.93 6.92 -13.95
N ASP A 162 -28.25 5.90 -13.18
CA ASP A 162 -29.62 5.55 -12.80
C ASP A 162 -30.25 6.56 -11.84
N LEU A 163 -29.44 7.28 -11.05
CA LEU A 163 -29.90 8.38 -10.20
C LEU A 163 -29.99 9.70 -10.97
N LYS A 164 -29.09 10.00 -11.89
CA LYS A 164 -29.16 11.22 -12.72
C LYS A 164 -30.37 11.25 -13.65
N THR A 165 -30.70 10.10 -14.22
CA THR A 165 -31.77 9.96 -15.22
C THR A 165 -33.14 10.50 -14.70
N PRO A 166 -33.66 10.07 -13.54
CA PRO A 166 -34.95 10.60 -13.04
C PRO A 166 -34.88 12.05 -12.50
N LEU A 167 -33.67 12.50 -12.08
CA LEU A 167 -33.51 13.88 -11.58
C LEU A 167 -33.47 14.90 -12.69
N THR A 168 -32.95 14.57 -13.86
CA THR A 168 -32.82 15.50 -15.01
C THR A 168 -34.13 16.15 -15.40
N PRO A 169 -35.26 15.44 -15.63
CA PRO A 169 -36.52 16.08 -15.95
C PRO A 169 -37.09 16.89 -14.79
N LEU A 170 -36.88 16.51 -13.54
CA LEU A 170 -37.31 17.28 -12.38
C LEU A 170 -36.60 18.63 -12.30
N VAL A 171 -35.29 18.65 -12.48
CA VAL A 171 -34.49 19.90 -12.52
C VAL A 171 -34.95 20.83 -13.66
N ALA A 172 -35.33 20.27 -14.82
CA ALA A 172 -35.76 21.06 -15.96
C ALA A 172 -37.22 21.59 -15.85
N LEU A 173 -38.12 20.77 -15.31
CA LEU A 173 -39.57 21.09 -15.33
C LEU A 173 -40.06 21.87 -14.10
N LEU A 174 -39.47 21.60 -12.91
CA LEU A 174 -39.93 22.27 -11.68
C LEU A 174 -39.82 23.80 -11.74
N PRO A 175 -38.75 24.43 -12.25
CA PRO A 175 -38.70 25.89 -12.41
C PRO A 175 -39.80 26.42 -13.31
N MET A 176 -40.13 25.74 -14.42
CA MET A 176 -41.17 26.13 -15.35
C MET A 176 -42.58 26.08 -14.72
N VAL A 177 -42.80 25.12 -13.81
CA VAL A 177 -44.04 25.03 -13.03
C VAL A 177 -44.09 26.14 -11.98
N ALA A 178 -42.96 26.42 -11.30
CA ALA A 178 -42.85 27.47 -10.30
C ALA A 178 -43.12 28.86 -10.88
N GLU A 179 -42.63 29.16 -12.10
CA GLU A 179 -42.90 30.41 -12.81
C GLU A 179 -44.40 30.62 -13.17
N ARG A 180 -45.14 29.53 -13.41
CA ARG A 180 -46.55 29.54 -13.77
C ARG A 180 -47.50 29.48 -12.58
N THR A 181 -46.96 29.26 -11.38
CA THR A 181 -47.76 29.14 -10.16
C THR A 181 -47.88 30.52 -9.51
N GLU A 182 -49.12 31.00 -9.33
CA GLU A 182 -49.39 32.30 -8.71
C GLU A 182 -49.61 32.19 -7.19
N ASP A 183 -50.08 31.02 -6.73
CA ASP A 183 -50.35 30.78 -5.31
C ASP A 183 -49.08 30.70 -4.47
N VAL A 184 -49.05 31.51 -3.39
CA VAL A 184 -47.88 31.68 -2.53
C VAL A 184 -47.51 30.37 -1.78
N GLU A 185 -48.51 29.58 -1.36
CA GLU A 185 -48.31 28.36 -0.63
C GLU A 185 -47.74 27.26 -1.55
N SER A 186 -48.30 27.15 -2.74
CA SER A 186 -47.81 26.28 -3.80
C SER A 186 -46.39 26.63 -4.25
N LYS A 187 -46.05 27.92 -4.35
CA LYS A 187 -44.67 28.36 -4.60
C LYS A 187 -43.70 27.92 -3.55
N LYS A 188 -44.01 28.08 -2.27
CA LYS A 188 -43.16 27.59 -1.17
C LYS A 188 -42.95 26.09 -1.22
N MET A 189 -43.98 25.31 -1.56
CA MET A 189 -43.86 23.86 -1.72
C MET A 189 -42.96 23.51 -2.91
N LEU A 190 -43.08 24.19 -4.03
CA LEU A 190 -42.23 24.01 -5.20
C LEU A 190 -40.76 24.35 -4.89
N ASP A 191 -40.49 25.44 -4.18
CA ASP A 191 -39.15 25.82 -3.74
C ASP A 191 -38.51 24.72 -2.85
N LEU A 192 -39.29 24.13 -1.93
CA LEU A 192 -38.84 23.01 -1.11
C LEU A 192 -38.50 21.76 -1.95
N ILE A 193 -39.35 21.46 -2.95
CA ILE A 193 -39.11 20.32 -3.85
C ILE A 193 -37.85 20.57 -4.70
N MET A 194 -37.69 21.75 -5.27
CA MET A 194 -36.54 22.14 -6.08
C MET A 194 -35.25 22.02 -5.27
N ASN A 195 -35.24 22.56 -4.06
CA ASN A 195 -34.06 22.42 -3.16
C ASN A 195 -33.72 20.97 -2.84
N ASN A 196 -34.72 20.10 -2.65
CA ASN A 196 -34.45 18.66 -2.41
C ASN A 196 -33.93 17.96 -3.67
N VAL A 197 -34.44 18.29 -4.86
CA VAL A 197 -33.94 17.73 -6.13
C VAL A 197 -32.52 18.17 -6.40
N ASP A 198 -32.19 19.45 -6.16
CA ASP A 198 -30.82 19.97 -6.30
C ASP A 198 -29.88 19.32 -5.28
N TYR A 199 -30.32 19.10 -4.05
CA TYR A 199 -29.55 18.36 -3.04
C TYR A 199 -29.25 16.93 -3.49
N MET A 200 -30.25 16.19 -3.99
CA MET A 200 -30.06 14.82 -4.49
C MET A 200 -29.13 14.79 -5.69
N ARG A 201 -29.24 15.72 -6.63
CA ARG A 201 -28.31 15.84 -7.76
C ARG A 201 -26.89 16.05 -7.30
N ASN A 202 -26.63 17.03 -6.44
CA ASN A 202 -25.32 17.35 -5.92
C ASN A 202 -24.72 16.20 -5.10
N LEU A 203 -25.54 15.50 -4.31
CA LEU A 203 -25.12 14.33 -3.54
C LEU A 203 -24.65 13.20 -4.48
N THR A 204 -25.45 12.92 -5.52
CA THR A 204 -25.11 11.89 -6.51
C THR A 204 -23.82 12.21 -7.26
N GLU A 205 -23.64 13.45 -7.72
CA GLU A 205 -22.44 13.89 -8.44
C GLU A 205 -21.19 13.80 -7.57
N ARG A 206 -21.27 14.27 -6.31
CA ARG A 206 -20.16 14.23 -5.37
C ARG A 206 -19.80 12.82 -4.92
N THR A 207 -20.80 11.94 -4.75
CA THR A 207 -20.54 10.52 -4.41
C THR A 207 -19.83 9.80 -5.55
N LEU A 208 -20.26 10.03 -6.80
CA LEU A 208 -19.60 9.47 -7.98
C LEU A 208 -18.14 9.95 -8.07
N GLN A 209 -17.95 11.24 -7.94
CA GLN A 209 -16.62 11.84 -8.00
C GLN A 209 -15.69 11.28 -6.92
N LEU A 210 -16.16 11.15 -5.69
CA LEU A 210 -15.40 10.55 -4.61
C LEU A 210 -15.04 9.10 -4.93
N ALA A 211 -15.97 8.33 -5.51
CA ALA A 211 -15.70 6.96 -5.92
C ALA A 211 -14.63 6.88 -7.02
N GLN A 212 -14.67 7.80 -8.00
CA GLN A 212 -13.64 7.90 -9.04
C GLN A 212 -12.28 8.27 -8.45
N LEU A 213 -12.22 9.26 -7.53
CA LEU A 213 -10.96 9.65 -6.86
C LEU A 213 -10.40 8.56 -5.93
N ASN A 214 -11.22 7.63 -5.45
CA ASN A 214 -10.83 6.48 -4.65
C ASN A 214 -10.38 5.26 -5.49
N SER A 215 -10.52 5.31 -6.82
CA SER A 215 -10.07 4.22 -7.69
C SER A 215 -8.53 4.16 -7.73
N PRO A 216 -7.93 2.95 -7.65
CA PRO A 216 -6.49 2.78 -7.80
C PRO A 216 -5.95 3.20 -9.18
N GLU A 217 -6.82 3.24 -10.19
CA GLU A 217 -6.49 3.57 -11.58
C GLU A 217 -6.70 5.06 -11.92
N VAL A 218 -6.82 5.93 -10.91
CA VAL A 218 -6.93 7.38 -11.15
C VAL A 218 -5.72 7.86 -11.94
N SER A 219 -5.94 8.21 -13.21
CA SER A 219 -4.92 8.87 -14.04
C SER A 219 -5.14 10.39 -13.98
N LEU A 220 -4.20 11.10 -13.38
CA LEU A 220 -4.21 12.56 -13.39
C LEU A 220 -3.80 13.08 -14.78
N ARG A 221 -4.51 14.08 -15.29
CA ARG A 221 -4.11 14.82 -16.49
C ARG A 221 -3.14 15.94 -16.09
N VAL A 222 -1.90 15.55 -15.83
CA VAL A 222 -0.87 16.46 -15.31
C VAL A 222 -0.48 17.47 -16.37
N GLU A 223 -0.59 18.75 -16.03
CA GLU A 223 -0.10 19.89 -16.81
C GLU A 223 0.53 20.95 -15.89
N LYS A 224 1.21 21.94 -16.48
CA LYS A 224 1.70 23.08 -15.69
C LYS A 224 0.54 23.99 -15.29
N VAL A 225 0.41 24.22 -13.99
CA VAL A 225 -0.63 25.04 -13.38
C VAL A 225 0.00 26.11 -12.51
N ASP A 226 -0.28 27.38 -12.77
CA ASP A 226 0.01 28.48 -11.83
C ASP A 226 -1.06 28.51 -10.76
N LEU A 227 -0.76 27.95 -9.60
CA LEU A 227 -1.68 27.82 -8.47
C LEU A 227 -2.16 29.17 -7.93
N ALA A 228 -1.28 30.18 -7.93
CA ALA A 228 -1.65 31.53 -7.50
C ALA A 228 -2.69 32.16 -8.43
N SER A 229 -2.58 31.94 -9.74
CA SER A 229 -3.58 32.37 -10.72
C SER A 229 -4.92 31.65 -10.53
N GLU A 230 -4.94 30.35 -10.26
CA GLU A 230 -6.18 29.61 -10.00
C GLU A 230 -6.89 30.08 -8.71
N ILE A 231 -6.13 30.38 -7.65
CA ILE A 231 -6.67 30.98 -6.42
C ILE A 231 -7.29 32.36 -6.73
N ARG A 232 -6.57 33.23 -7.45
CA ARG A 232 -7.06 34.56 -7.81
C ARG A 232 -8.34 34.50 -8.66
N ASN A 233 -8.35 33.65 -9.69
CA ASN A 233 -9.51 33.47 -10.56
C ASN A 233 -10.75 33.00 -9.77
N THR A 234 -10.55 32.10 -8.79
CA THR A 234 -11.64 31.62 -7.93
C THR A 234 -12.15 32.73 -7.01
N ILE A 235 -11.26 33.51 -6.40
CA ILE A 235 -11.62 34.66 -5.57
C ILE A 235 -12.42 35.69 -6.41
N GLU A 236 -11.97 36.01 -7.61
CA GLU A 236 -12.65 36.94 -8.52
C GLU A 236 -14.06 36.45 -8.92
N SER A 237 -14.20 35.17 -9.22
CA SER A 237 -15.47 34.54 -9.58
C SER A 237 -16.51 34.57 -8.45
N LEU A 238 -16.05 34.54 -7.19
CA LEU A 238 -16.90 34.56 -5.99
C LEU A 238 -16.95 35.94 -5.31
N SER A 239 -16.40 36.99 -5.92
CA SER A 239 -16.23 38.31 -5.32
C SER A 239 -17.59 38.98 -4.95
N SER A 240 -18.65 38.77 -5.72
CA SER A 240 -20.01 39.24 -5.38
C SER A 240 -20.51 38.57 -4.10
N VAL A 241 -20.32 37.25 -3.99
CA VAL A 241 -20.79 36.48 -2.82
C VAL A 241 -20.03 36.88 -1.55
N PHE A 242 -18.71 37.12 -1.64
CA PHE A 242 -17.94 37.65 -0.52
C PHE A 242 -18.46 39.01 -0.04
N LYS A 243 -18.73 39.93 -0.99
CA LYS A 243 -19.28 41.29 -0.68
C LYS A 243 -20.66 41.22 -0.06
N GLU A 244 -21.54 40.37 -0.58
CA GLU A 244 -22.90 40.18 -0.04
C GLU A 244 -22.89 39.65 1.40
N ASN A 245 -21.90 38.84 1.74
CA ASN A 245 -21.70 38.30 3.10
C ASN A 245 -20.82 39.20 3.99
N GLY A 246 -20.35 40.37 3.54
CA GLY A 246 -19.52 41.30 4.31
C GLY A 246 -18.11 40.76 4.62
N ILE A 247 -17.60 39.83 3.79
CA ILE A 247 -16.30 39.16 4.05
C ILE A 247 -15.17 39.90 3.32
N GLU A 248 -14.14 40.32 4.05
CA GLU A 248 -12.93 40.90 3.50
C GLU A 248 -11.95 39.80 3.07
N ILE A 249 -11.28 39.99 1.93
CA ILE A 249 -10.32 39.04 1.37
C ILE A 249 -8.91 39.64 1.41
N VAL A 250 -7.98 38.91 1.99
CA VAL A 250 -6.53 39.21 1.99
C VAL A 250 -5.80 38.12 1.21
N ASN A 251 -5.30 38.43 0.02
CA ASN A 251 -4.56 37.48 -0.78
C ASN A 251 -3.05 37.80 -0.79
N ASN A 252 -2.29 37.04 -0.02
CA ASN A 252 -0.86 37.12 0.13
C ASN A 252 -0.11 35.98 -0.61
N THR A 253 -0.74 35.34 -1.59
CA THR A 253 -0.07 34.29 -2.36
C THR A 253 1.04 34.86 -3.25
N THR A 254 2.21 34.24 -3.23
CA THR A 254 3.32 34.62 -4.12
C THR A 254 3.03 34.22 -5.57
N THR A 255 3.52 34.98 -6.53
CA THR A 255 3.33 34.71 -7.97
C THR A 255 4.67 34.81 -8.72
N PRO A 256 4.95 33.94 -9.70
CA PRO A 256 4.18 32.73 -10.10
C PRO A 256 4.39 31.58 -9.10
N LEU A 257 3.42 30.64 -9.06
CA LEU A 257 3.48 29.46 -8.22
C LEU A 257 3.17 28.22 -9.07
N ASP A 258 4.13 27.89 -9.94
CA ASP A 258 3.99 26.82 -10.93
C ASP A 258 4.15 25.43 -10.29
N ILE A 259 3.17 24.57 -10.52
CA ILE A 259 3.18 23.15 -10.13
C ILE A 259 2.77 22.27 -11.31
N GLU A 260 3.10 20.99 -11.24
CA GLU A 260 2.59 19.95 -12.14
C GLU A 260 1.36 19.28 -11.50
N ALA A 261 0.16 19.51 -12.06
CA ALA A 261 -1.08 19.02 -11.46
C ALA A 261 -2.19 18.86 -12.49
N ASP A 262 -3.28 18.18 -12.11
CA ASP A 262 -4.53 18.18 -12.88
C ASP A 262 -5.30 19.49 -12.59
N ARG A 263 -5.32 20.39 -13.56
CA ARG A 263 -5.93 21.72 -13.44
C ARG A 263 -7.39 21.67 -13.02
N MET A 264 -8.17 20.71 -13.52
CA MET A 264 -9.60 20.63 -13.21
C MET A 264 -9.81 20.25 -11.75
N LEU A 265 -9.04 19.29 -11.25
CA LEU A 265 -9.08 18.88 -9.84
C LEU A 265 -8.55 19.98 -8.91
N ILE A 266 -7.51 20.71 -9.32
CA ILE A 266 -7.02 21.87 -8.53
C ILE A 266 -8.05 23.00 -8.46
N LYS A 267 -8.72 23.33 -9.55
CA LYS A 267 -9.84 24.30 -9.53
C LYS A 267 -10.92 23.89 -8.57
N GLU A 268 -11.29 22.63 -8.58
CA GLU A 268 -12.30 22.11 -7.67
C GLU A 268 -11.86 22.13 -6.20
N LEU A 269 -10.62 21.73 -5.92
CA LEU A 269 -10.03 21.85 -4.59
C LEU A 269 -10.16 23.28 -4.05
N ILE A 270 -9.68 24.25 -4.83
CA ILE A 270 -9.70 25.66 -4.43
C ILE A 270 -11.14 26.14 -4.26
N HIS A 271 -12.03 25.84 -5.21
CA HIS A 271 -13.44 26.23 -5.14
C HIS A 271 -14.15 25.67 -3.91
N ASN A 272 -13.95 24.39 -3.59
CA ASN A 272 -14.53 23.76 -2.39
C ASN A 272 -14.02 24.41 -1.10
N LEU A 273 -12.72 24.69 -1.00
CA LEU A 273 -12.13 25.33 0.17
C LEU A 273 -12.63 26.77 0.32
N VAL A 274 -12.63 27.55 -0.75
CA VAL A 274 -13.11 28.95 -0.74
C VAL A 274 -14.60 29.02 -0.43
N SER A 275 -15.42 28.16 -1.02
CA SER A 275 -16.86 28.08 -0.72
C SER A 275 -17.13 27.75 0.76
N ASN A 276 -16.31 26.90 1.36
CA ASN A 276 -16.41 26.61 2.79
C ASN A 276 -16.08 27.84 3.66
N THR A 277 -15.08 28.64 3.30
CA THR A 277 -14.80 29.88 4.07
C THR A 277 -15.98 30.85 4.02
N ILE A 278 -16.62 31.04 2.85
CA ILE A 278 -17.83 31.90 2.73
C ILE A 278 -18.94 31.38 3.64
N LYS A 279 -19.15 30.08 3.66
CA LYS A 279 -20.22 29.44 4.42
C LYS A 279 -20.05 29.55 5.94
N TYR A 280 -18.83 29.44 6.42
CA TYR A 280 -18.54 29.36 7.84
C TYR A 280 -17.97 30.66 8.45
N THR A 281 -17.71 31.68 7.63
CA THR A 281 -17.36 33.03 8.09
C THR A 281 -18.63 33.85 8.27
N ASN A 282 -18.87 34.37 9.47
CA ASN A 282 -19.96 35.29 9.71
C ASN A 282 -19.64 36.65 9.11
N GLY A 283 -20.66 37.50 8.88
CA GLY A 283 -20.48 38.86 8.36
C GLY A 283 -19.40 39.64 9.13
N ASP A 284 -18.70 40.55 8.43
CA ASP A 284 -17.53 41.31 8.90
C ASP A 284 -16.31 40.43 9.20
N GLY A 285 -16.24 39.23 8.60
CA GLY A 285 -15.09 38.34 8.73
C GLY A 285 -14.00 38.59 7.69
N VAL A 286 -12.83 38.02 7.93
CA VAL A 286 -11.65 38.10 7.05
C VAL A 286 -11.24 36.71 6.61
N VAL A 287 -10.97 36.55 5.30
CA VAL A 287 -10.38 35.32 4.72
C VAL A 287 -9.01 35.64 4.15
N THR A 288 -7.97 34.99 4.67
CA THR A 288 -6.58 35.22 4.27
C THR A 288 -6.04 33.98 3.52
N PHE A 289 -5.41 34.24 2.37
CA PHE A 289 -4.73 33.24 1.55
C PHE A 289 -3.22 33.50 1.63
N GLU A 290 -2.44 32.46 1.94
CA GLU A 290 -0.99 32.52 2.01
C GLU A 290 -0.38 31.33 1.29
N SER A 291 0.83 31.51 0.73
CA SER A 291 1.58 30.45 0.09
C SER A 291 3.02 30.41 0.60
N PHE A 292 3.53 29.19 0.80
CA PHE A 292 4.89 28.95 1.27
C PHE A 292 5.54 27.91 0.38
N LEU A 293 6.77 28.20 -0.06
CA LEU A 293 7.62 27.22 -0.73
C LEU A 293 8.45 26.50 0.32
N LYS A 294 8.36 25.20 0.38
CA LYS A 294 9.11 24.37 1.32
C LYS A 294 9.68 23.16 0.60
N ASP A 295 11.00 23.19 0.39
CA ASP A 295 11.72 22.19 -0.39
C ASP A 295 11.09 22.02 -1.80
N ASP A 296 10.66 20.82 -2.16
CA ASP A 296 10.01 20.51 -3.45
C ASP A 296 8.47 20.59 -3.38
N ASN A 297 7.90 21.20 -2.36
CA ASN A 297 6.47 21.34 -2.16
C ASN A 297 6.03 22.80 -2.05
N VAL A 298 4.81 23.05 -2.48
CA VAL A 298 4.06 24.27 -2.23
C VAL A 298 3.08 24.01 -1.09
N GLU A 299 3.08 24.81 -0.04
CA GLU A 299 2.06 24.81 1.00
C GLU A 299 1.15 26.02 0.82
N ILE A 300 -0.17 25.80 0.76
CA ILE A 300 -1.19 26.84 0.77
C ILE A 300 -1.92 26.81 2.10
N SER A 301 -2.10 27.99 2.69
CA SER A 301 -2.91 28.22 3.87
C SER A 301 -4.11 29.10 3.52
N ILE A 302 -5.31 28.63 3.88
CA ILE A 302 -6.56 29.41 3.77
C ILE A 302 -7.11 29.54 5.18
N LYS A 303 -7.11 30.76 5.70
CA LYS A 303 -7.53 31.08 7.07
C LYS A 303 -8.76 31.97 7.06
N ASP A 304 -9.78 31.59 7.82
CA ASP A 304 -10.98 32.39 8.05
C ASP A 304 -11.09 32.81 9.53
N THR A 305 -11.88 33.87 9.78
CA THR A 305 -12.24 34.30 11.14
C THR A 305 -13.65 33.85 11.54
N GLY A 306 -14.09 32.70 11.00
CA GLY A 306 -15.43 32.18 11.16
C GLY A 306 -15.70 31.48 12.49
N ILE A 307 -16.65 30.55 12.47
CA ILE A 307 -17.18 29.88 13.67
C ILE A 307 -16.16 28.98 14.39
N GLY A 308 -15.06 28.62 13.71
CA GLY A 308 -14.07 27.69 14.24
C GLY A 308 -14.58 26.26 14.46
N MET A 309 -13.73 25.41 15.06
CA MET A 309 -14.02 23.98 15.28
C MET A 309 -13.46 23.51 16.61
N THR A 310 -14.18 22.57 17.26
CA THR A 310 -13.63 21.83 18.40
C THR A 310 -12.55 20.83 17.96
N ILE A 311 -11.74 20.35 18.90
CA ILE A 311 -10.68 19.35 18.63
C ILE A 311 -11.27 18.06 18.05
N GLU A 312 -12.47 17.66 18.47
CA GLU A 312 -13.15 16.48 17.95
C GLU A 312 -13.60 16.67 16.50
N GLN A 313 -14.15 17.86 16.18
CA GLN A 313 -14.55 18.21 14.83
C GLN A 313 -13.35 18.26 13.88
N GLN A 314 -12.22 18.85 14.30
CA GLN A 314 -11.00 18.91 13.49
C GLN A 314 -10.49 17.53 13.04
N LYS A 315 -10.62 16.51 13.88
CA LYS A 315 -10.22 15.15 13.54
C LYS A 315 -11.11 14.49 12.49
N ARG A 316 -12.37 14.92 12.42
CA ARG A 316 -13.41 14.26 11.64
C ARG A 316 -13.87 15.00 10.39
N ILE A 317 -13.48 16.25 10.21
CA ILE A 317 -13.99 17.10 9.10
C ILE A 317 -13.66 16.56 7.70
N PHE A 318 -12.67 15.65 7.58
CA PHE A 318 -12.32 14.98 6.33
C PHE A 318 -12.96 13.59 6.18
N GLU A 319 -13.80 13.16 7.15
CA GLU A 319 -14.59 11.93 7.06
C GLU A 319 -15.78 12.12 6.09
N GLU A 320 -16.15 11.05 5.39
CA GLU A 320 -17.27 11.04 4.46
C GLU A 320 -18.59 11.33 5.20
N PHE A 321 -19.41 12.21 4.61
CA PHE A 321 -20.72 12.62 5.14
C PHE A 321 -20.70 13.33 6.51
N TYR A 322 -19.52 13.64 7.03
CA TYR A 322 -19.42 14.35 8.31
C TYR A 322 -19.81 15.81 8.16
N LYS A 323 -20.64 16.30 9.10
CA LYS A 323 -21.04 17.70 9.26
C LYS A 323 -20.79 18.12 10.70
N ALA A 324 -20.12 19.24 10.89
CA ALA A 324 -19.76 19.72 12.24
C ALA A 324 -20.95 20.21 13.06
N ASP A 325 -22.07 20.55 12.41
CA ASP A 325 -23.28 21.05 13.04
C ASP A 325 -24.53 20.56 12.29
N ASP A 326 -25.26 19.60 12.91
CA ASP A 326 -26.55 19.08 12.39
C ASP A 326 -27.71 20.08 12.59
N SER A 327 -27.54 21.10 13.44
CA SER A 327 -28.59 22.04 13.84
C SER A 327 -28.75 23.25 12.92
N ARG A 328 -27.69 23.58 12.15
CA ARG A 328 -27.80 24.61 11.12
C ARG A 328 -28.50 24.06 9.88
N THR A 329 -29.62 24.64 9.58
CA THR A 329 -30.61 24.31 8.55
C THR A 329 -30.11 24.31 7.10
N ASP A 330 -28.80 24.27 6.88
CA ASP A 330 -28.23 24.17 5.54
C ASP A 330 -28.27 22.73 5.02
N ARG A 331 -29.47 22.38 4.52
CA ARG A 331 -29.72 21.11 3.82
C ARG A 331 -28.97 20.97 2.51
N SER A 332 -28.26 22.03 2.06
CA SER A 332 -27.56 22.04 0.77
C SER A 332 -26.18 21.35 0.83
N SER A 333 -25.58 21.22 2.01
CA SER A 333 -24.24 20.60 2.15
C SER A 333 -24.30 19.08 2.25
N THR A 334 -23.50 18.40 1.44
CA THR A 334 -23.47 16.93 1.37
C THR A 334 -22.53 16.29 2.41
N GLY A 335 -21.61 17.06 3.03
CA GLY A 335 -20.54 16.53 3.89
C GLY A 335 -19.41 15.82 3.12
N LEU A 336 -19.36 15.97 1.79
CA LEU A 336 -18.35 15.32 0.93
C LEU A 336 -17.26 16.28 0.43
N GLY A 337 -17.45 17.60 0.53
CA GLY A 337 -16.54 18.59 -0.06
C GLY A 337 -15.11 18.49 0.45
N LEU A 338 -14.90 18.41 1.78
CA LEU A 338 -13.55 18.30 2.37
C LEU A 338 -12.94 16.93 2.16
N THR A 339 -13.74 15.87 2.11
CA THR A 339 -13.27 14.52 1.75
C THR A 339 -12.75 14.48 0.31
N ILE A 340 -13.47 15.13 -0.62
CA ILE A 340 -13.03 15.28 -2.03
C ILE A 340 -11.72 16.09 -2.07
N CYS A 341 -11.63 17.21 -1.33
CA CYS A 341 -10.38 17.98 -1.23
C CYS A 341 -9.20 17.10 -0.75
N LYS A 342 -9.42 16.30 0.27
CA LYS A 342 -8.40 15.37 0.78
C LYS A 342 -7.96 14.37 -0.28
N ARG A 343 -8.89 13.76 -1.00
CA ARG A 343 -8.56 12.81 -2.07
C ARG A 343 -7.83 13.46 -3.25
N ILE A 344 -8.23 14.66 -3.63
CA ILE A 344 -7.52 15.42 -4.68
C ILE A 344 -6.07 15.65 -4.27
N VAL A 345 -5.83 16.14 -3.05
CA VAL A 345 -4.49 16.43 -2.54
C VAL A 345 -3.64 15.15 -2.41
N GLU A 346 -4.22 14.07 -1.85
CA GLU A 346 -3.54 12.77 -1.70
C GLU A 346 -3.18 12.15 -3.06
N ASN A 347 -4.07 12.23 -4.06
CA ASN A 347 -3.80 11.73 -5.41
C ASN A 347 -2.68 12.51 -6.12
N HIS A 348 -2.46 13.77 -5.76
CA HIS A 348 -1.32 14.57 -6.22
C HIS A 348 -0.05 14.38 -5.37
N GLY A 349 -0.05 13.45 -4.41
CA GLY A 349 1.11 13.18 -3.53
C GLY A 349 1.31 14.20 -2.41
N GLY A 350 0.29 15.02 -2.13
CA GLY A 350 0.31 16.03 -1.08
C GLY A 350 -0.35 15.58 0.23
N SER A 351 -0.56 16.54 1.12
CA SER A 351 -1.26 16.36 2.39
C SER A 351 -2.16 17.56 2.70
N ILE A 352 -3.28 17.34 3.42
CA ILE A 352 -4.20 18.39 3.85
C ILE A 352 -4.48 18.24 5.34
N ARG A 353 -4.56 19.37 6.05
CA ARG A 353 -4.90 19.43 7.46
C ARG A 353 -5.73 20.68 7.75
N ALA A 354 -6.45 20.67 8.86
CA ALA A 354 -7.15 21.84 9.35
C ALA A 354 -6.87 22.06 10.82
N GLU A 355 -6.79 23.33 11.20
CA GLU A 355 -6.46 23.79 12.55
C GLU A 355 -7.47 24.86 12.98
N SER A 356 -7.90 24.83 14.24
CA SER A 356 -8.71 25.84 14.87
C SER A 356 -8.40 25.92 16.35
N GLN A 357 -8.40 27.11 16.93
CA GLN A 357 -8.22 27.32 18.37
C GLN A 357 -9.50 27.08 19.18
N GLY A 358 -10.58 26.68 18.53
CA GLY A 358 -11.88 26.43 19.15
C GLY A 358 -13.00 27.22 18.49
N SER A 359 -14.22 27.05 19.03
CA SER A 359 -15.40 27.79 18.53
C SER A 359 -15.20 29.30 18.64
N GLY A 360 -15.53 30.03 17.56
CA GLY A 360 -15.39 31.49 17.49
C GLY A 360 -14.00 32.02 17.13
N HIS A 361 -13.01 31.13 16.92
CA HIS A 361 -11.64 31.54 16.62
C HIS A 361 -11.23 31.30 15.15
N GLY A 362 -12.20 31.00 14.28
CA GLY A 362 -11.96 30.71 12.87
C GLY A 362 -11.27 29.36 12.63
N THR A 363 -10.98 29.11 11.36
CA THR A 363 -10.34 27.89 10.88
C THR A 363 -9.20 28.21 9.94
N SER A 364 -8.14 27.43 9.99
CA SER A 364 -7.06 27.43 9.00
C SER A 364 -7.00 26.06 8.33
N VAL A 365 -7.17 26.02 7.02
CA VAL A 365 -6.96 24.80 6.22
C VAL A 365 -5.64 24.96 5.49
N HIS A 366 -4.77 23.94 5.66
CA HIS A 366 -3.46 23.88 5.02
C HIS A 366 -3.40 22.67 4.11
N PHE A 367 -2.89 22.85 2.89
CA PHE A 367 -2.58 21.72 2.03
C PHE A 367 -1.23 21.91 1.34
N THR A 368 -0.58 20.79 1.07
CA THR A 368 0.70 20.75 0.36
C THR A 368 0.53 20.06 -0.97
N LEU A 369 1.23 20.51 -1.99
CA LEU A 369 1.32 19.85 -3.29
C LEU A 369 2.77 19.82 -3.76
N PRO A 370 3.28 18.72 -4.33
CA PRO A 370 4.61 18.69 -4.91
C PRO A 370 4.68 19.61 -6.15
N ILE A 371 5.83 20.28 -6.34
CA ILE A 371 6.08 21.12 -7.52
C ILE A 371 6.12 20.26 -8.78
N ARG A 372 6.68 19.06 -8.68
CA ARG A 372 6.73 18.07 -9.78
C ARG A 372 6.05 16.79 -9.35
N GLN A 373 5.28 16.20 -10.24
CA GLN A 373 4.73 14.87 -10.00
C GLN A 373 5.81 13.81 -10.18
N SER A 374 5.91 12.88 -9.24
CA SER A 374 6.74 11.69 -9.42
C SER A 374 6.10 10.81 -10.50
N GLU A 375 6.87 10.41 -11.51
CA GLU A 375 6.41 9.37 -12.44
C GLU A 375 6.06 8.11 -11.64
N LYS A 376 4.78 7.74 -11.66
CA LYS A 376 4.28 6.49 -11.06
C LYS A 376 4.35 5.35 -12.06
#